data_b751f1e85e5e247e4d932cdabdc7df78
#
_entry.id   b751f1e85e5e247e4d932cdabdc7df78
#
_cell.length_a   1.000
_cell.length_b   1.000
_cell.length_c   1.000
_cell.angle_alpha   90.00
_cell.angle_beta   90.00
_cell.angle_gamma   90.00
#
_symmetry.space_group_name_H-M   'P 1'
#
loop_
_entity.id
_entity.type
_entity.pdbx_description
1 polymer ?
#
loop_
_entity_poly.entity_id
_entity_poly.type
_entity_poly.pdbx_seq_one_letter_code
_entity_poly.pdbx_strand_id
1 'polypeptide(L)'
;MYQGFYNLASGMLTQSRNLNTISNNMVNIQTPGYKNETMVSSTFKEEMLYRTGQYSKENPTQLATVSKIKTAKQVYTNYDQGGLEQTDGIYDFALNGNGFFCIQTSQGIRYTRNGSFSVDKDGYLALNQAGRVLNKEGQPVQIKNENFTVDSKGHITAAITKQSDGEESGSQEVTIEDYGTLKVVDFPDQGQLHAEDNGLFSTAQAETTPADTTVQWKMLEKSNVDMVEQMTAMMSSQ
;
A
#
# COMPACT_ATOMS: atom_id res chain seq x y z
N MET A 1 8.10 28.22 -33.25
CA MET A 1 9.09 27.13 -33.08
C MET A 1 9.18 26.58 -31.68
N TYR A 2 9.05 27.39 -30.62
CA TYR A 2 9.18 26.94 -29.23
C TYR A 2 8.05 26.02 -28.72
N GLN A 3 6.82 26.16 -29.22
CA GLN A 3 5.68 25.33 -28.78
C GLN A 3 5.87 23.83 -29.05
N GLY A 4 6.39 23.48 -30.23
CA GLY A 4 6.68 22.07 -30.54
C GLY A 4 7.74 21.46 -29.63
N PHE A 5 8.74 22.25 -29.26
CA PHE A 5 9.77 21.82 -28.32
C PHE A 5 9.20 21.57 -26.90
N TYR A 6 8.36 22.47 -26.39
CA TYR A 6 7.71 22.28 -25.09
C TYR A 6 6.77 21.07 -25.09
N ASN A 7 6.02 20.83 -26.16
CA ASN A 7 5.16 19.65 -26.27
C ASN A 7 5.99 18.36 -26.31
N LEU A 8 7.10 18.36 -27.03
CA LEU A 8 8.00 17.21 -27.07
C LEU A 8 8.63 16.95 -25.69
N ALA A 9 9.16 17.99 -25.05
CA ALA A 9 9.79 17.88 -23.74
C ALA A 9 8.79 17.42 -22.66
N SER A 10 7.57 17.96 -22.66
CA SER A 10 6.52 17.53 -21.73
C SER A 10 6.06 16.10 -21.99
N GLY A 11 5.98 15.69 -23.27
CA GLY A 11 5.69 14.31 -23.66
C GLY A 11 6.75 13.34 -23.15
N MET A 12 8.04 13.66 -23.36
CA MET A 12 9.15 12.85 -22.87
C MET A 12 9.16 12.75 -21.34
N LEU A 13 8.92 13.85 -20.63
CA LEU A 13 8.85 13.84 -19.17
C LEU A 13 7.69 12.99 -18.66
N THR A 14 6.52 13.10 -19.28
CA THR A 14 5.35 12.29 -18.95
C THR A 14 5.64 10.80 -19.19
N GLN A 15 6.27 10.48 -20.31
CA GLN A 15 6.62 9.10 -20.64
C GLN A 15 7.67 8.53 -19.66
N SER A 16 8.68 9.34 -19.30
CA SER A 16 9.68 8.95 -18.29
C SER A 16 9.02 8.66 -16.94
N ARG A 17 8.06 9.48 -16.50
CA ARG A 17 7.32 9.23 -15.25
C ARG A 17 6.47 7.97 -15.33
N ASN A 18 5.83 7.72 -16.47
CA ASN A 18 5.06 6.49 -16.68
C ASN A 18 5.96 5.26 -16.59
N LEU A 19 7.12 5.28 -17.25
CA LEU A 19 8.11 4.21 -17.15
C LEU A 19 8.60 3.99 -15.73
N ASN A 20 8.80 5.05 -14.95
CA ASN A 20 9.18 4.93 -13.55
C ASN A 20 8.08 4.25 -12.71
N THR A 21 6.80 4.61 -12.91
CA THR A 21 5.68 3.95 -12.22
C THR A 21 5.60 2.46 -12.57
N ILE A 22 5.70 2.12 -13.87
CA ILE A 22 5.71 0.72 -14.33
C ILE A 22 6.90 -0.04 -13.73
N SER A 23 8.09 0.58 -13.71
CA SER A 23 9.29 -0.01 -13.13
C SER A 23 9.13 -0.26 -11.62
N ASN A 24 8.54 0.69 -10.88
CA ASN A 24 8.24 0.52 -9.46
C ASN A 24 7.26 -0.64 -9.22
N ASN A 25 6.20 -0.76 -10.01
CA ASN A 25 5.29 -1.90 -9.94
C ASN A 25 6.04 -3.22 -10.17
N MET A 26 6.91 -3.29 -11.17
CA MET A 26 7.67 -4.50 -11.50
C MET A 26 8.64 -4.91 -10.39
N VAL A 27 9.32 -3.96 -9.78
CA VAL A 27 10.26 -4.25 -8.68
C VAL A 27 9.50 -4.78 -7.45
N ASN A 28 8.29 -4.27 -7.21
CA ASN A 28 7.48 -4.59 -6.04
C ASN A 28 6.47 -5.73 -6.27
N ILE A 29 6.58 -6.49 -7.36
CA ILE A 29 5.66 -7.59 -7.64
C ILE A 29 5.74 -8.71 -6.59
N GLN A 30 6.90 -8.90 -5.97
CA GLN A 30 7.12 -9.89 -4.91
C GLN A 30 6.98 -9.30 -3.51
N THR A 31 6.77 -7.98 -3.39
CA THR A 31 6.61 -7.33 -2.09
C THR A 31 5.20 -7.61 -1.55
N PRO A 32 5.04 -8.26 -0.39
CA PRO A 32 3.74 -8.54 0.19
C PRO A 32 2.95 -7.26 0.43
N GLY A 33 1.66 -7.28 0.14
CA GLY A 33 0.75 -6.15 0.38
C GLY A 33 0.98 -4.92 -0.50
N TYR A 34 1.88 -4.99 -1.49
CA TYR A 34 2.09 -3.89 -2.43
C TYR A 34 0.87 -3.71 -3.35
N LYS A 35 0.50 -2.46 -3.59
CA LYS A 35 -0.64 -2.08 -4.42
C LYS A 35 -0.18 -1.45 -5.72
N ASN A 36 -0.76 -1.91 -6.83
CA ASN A 36 -0.46 -1.44 -8.17
C ASN A 36 -0.74 0.06 -8.31
N GLU A 37 0.21 0.78 -8.85
CA GLU A 37 0.11 2.20 -9.14
C GLU A 37 -0.03 2.44 -10.64
N THR A 38 -0.98 3.29 -11.03
CA THR A 38 -1.20 3.66 -12.43
C THR A 38 -1.12 5.17 -12.58
N MET A 39 -0.31 5.63 -13.53
CA MET A 39 -0.19 7.04 -13.83
C MET A 39 -1.23 7.49 -14.86
N VAL A 40 -2.01 8.50 -14.51
CA VAL A 40 -2.94 9.14 -15.45
C VAL A 40 -2.35 10.45 -15.96
N SER A 41 -2.22 10.55 -17.27
CA SER A 41 -1.82 11.78 -17.95
C SER A 41 -3.03 12.52 -18.47
N SER A 42 -3.00 13.84 -18.38
CA SER A 42 -4.02 14.70 -18.99
C SER A 42 -3.37 15.77 -19.86
N THR A 43 -4.11 16.29 -20.82
CA THR A 43 -3.71 17.46 -21.60
C THR A 43 -4.10 18.72 -20.86
N PHE A 44 -3.15 19.63 -20.66
CA PHE A 44 -3.37 20.80 -19.81
C PHE A 44 -4.22 21.88 -20.48
N LYS A 45 -4.09 22.09 -21.76
CA LYS A 45 -4.83 23.14 -22.49
C LYS A 45 -5.02 22.78 -23.95
N GLU A 46 -6.27 22.81 -24.37
CA GLU A 46 -6.63 22.78 -25.77
C GLU A 46 -6.83 24.20 -26.27
N GLU A 47 -6.25 24.51 -27.40
CA GLU A 47 -6.39 25.83 -28.06
C GLU A 47 -6.85 25.61 -29.49
N MET A 48 -7.91 26.31 -29.87
CA MET A 48 -8.39 26.27 -31.23
C MET A 48 -7.49 27.09 -32.13
N LEU A 49 -7.00 26.48 -33.20
CA LEU A 49 -6.27 27.17 -34.25
C LEU A 49 -7.25 27.77 -35.25
N TYR A 50 -7.12 29.07 -35.44
CA TYR A 50 -7.87 29.81 -36.43
C TYR A 50 -6.94 30.25 -37.57
N ARG A 51 -7.42 30.12 -38.79
CA ARG A 51 -6.81 30.70 -39.94
C ARG A 51 -7.40 32.09 -40.14
N THR A 52 -6.58 33.13 -40.01
CA THR A 52 -6.95 34.52 -40.35
C THR A 52 -6.39 34.86 -41.71
N GLY A 53 -7.21 35.39 -42.61
CA GLY A 53 -6.76 35.87 -43.91
C GLY A 53 -5.90 37.12 -43.79
N GLN A 54 -5.00 37.33 -44.74
CA GLN A 54 -4.07 38.47 -44.74
C GLN A 54 -4.82 39.81 -44.86
N TYR A 55 -6.02 39.79 -45.44
CA TYR A 55 -6.84 40.99 -45.73
C TYR A 55 -8.19 41.01 -44.99
N SER A 56 -8.63 39.90 -44.38
CA SER A 56 -9.93 39.79 -43.70
C SER A 56 -9.76 39.11 -42.36
N LYS A 57 -9.56 39.92 -41.31
CA LYS A 57 -9.44 39.43 -39.92
C LYS A 57 -10.78 39.15 -39.25
N GLU A 58 -11.90 39.52 -39.87
CA GLU A 58 -13.23 39.51 -39.30
C GLU A 58 -13.92 38.11 -39.27
N ASN A 59 -13.48 37.16 -40.12
CA ASN A 59 -14.03 35.81 -40.15
C ASN A 59 -12.93 34.75 -40.05
N PRO A 60 -12.44 34.45 -38.87
CA PRO A 60 -11.44 33.41 -38.67
C PRO A 60 -12.07 32.02 -38.91
N THR A 61 -11.49 31.24 -39.79
CA THR A 61 -11.90 29.86 -40.05
C THR A 61 -11.22 28.94 -39.00
N GLN A 62 -12.01 28.19 -38.26
CA GLN A 62 -11.49 27.18 -37.33
C GLN A 62 -10.84 26.05 -38.13
N LEU A 63 -9.56 25.75 -37.86
CA LEU A 63 -8.84 24.70 -38.53
C LEU A 63 -8.79 23.40 -37.76
N ALA A 64 -8.42 23.46 -36.50
CA ALA A 64 -8.30 22.30 -35.63
C ALA A 64 -8.15 22.71 -34.16
N THR A 65 -8.42 21.79 -33.27
CA THR A 65 -8.08 21.89 -31.85
C THR A 65 -6.72 21.24 -31.64
N VAL A 66 -5.77 21.96 -31.08
CA VAL A 66 -4.42 21.46 -30.79
C VAL A 66 -4.21 21.40 -29.30
N SER A 67 -3.88 20.22 -28.80
CA SER A 67 -3.48 20.01 -27.42
C SER A 67 -2.04 20.48 -27.20
N LYS A 68 -1.83 21.40 -26.27
CA LYS A 68 -0.54 22.09 -26.13
C LYS A 68 0.46 21.39 -25.20
N ILE A 69 0.02 20.78 -24.11
CA ILE A 69 0.94 20.22 -23.12
C ILE A 69 0.33 18.95 -22.51
N LYS A 70 1.08 17.85 -22.52
CA LYS A 70 0.75 16.66 -21.73
C LYS A 70 1.34 16.81 -20.34
N THR A 71 0.56 16.56 -19.31
CA THR A 71 1.01 16.62 -17.92
C THR A 71 0.63 15.33 -17.23
N ALA A 72 1.57 14.74 -16.51
CA ALA A 72 1.27 13.68 -15.56
C ALA A 72 0.42 14.28 -14.43
N LYS A 73 -0.85 13.91 -14.35
CA LYS A 73 -1.80 14.54 -13.44
C LYS A 73 -1.70 13.94 -12.05
N GLN A 74 -1.79 12.62 -11.96
CA GLN A 74 -1.87 11.92 -10.68
C GLN A 74 -1.50 10.45 -10.86
N VAL A 75 -0.92 9.87 -9.83
CA VAL A 75 -0.78 8.43 -9.68
C VAL A 75 -1.98 7.93 -8.88
N TYR A 76 -2.63 6.90 -9.38
CA TYR A 76 -3.72 6.21 -8.71
C TYR A 76 -3.22 4.87 -8.24
N THR A 77 -3.47 4.58 -6.97
CA THR A 77 -3.18 3.28 -6.38
C THR A 77 -4.44 2.42 -6.42
N ASN A 78 -4.32 1.20 -6.95
CA ASN A 78 -5.40 0.22 -6.90
C ASN A 78 -5.35 -0.55 -5.59
N TYR A 79 -6.33 -0.35 -4.73
CA TYR A 79 -6.43 -0.99 -3.40
C TYR A 79 -7.13 -2.35 -3.42
N ASP A 80 -7.50 -2.88 -4.59
CA ASP A 80 -8.07 -4.23 -4.69
C ASP A 80 -7.18 -5.25 -3.99
N GLN A 81 -7.81 -6.22 -3.32
CA GLN A 81 -7.09 -7.25 -2.59
C GLN A 81 -6.31 -8.16 -3.55
N GLY A 82 -5.04 -8.39 -3.24
CA GLY A 82 -4.21 -9.38 -3.92
C GLY A 82 -4.54 -10.81 -3.50
N GLY A 83 -3.96 -11.78 -4.18
CA GLY A 83 -4.08 -13.20 -3.78
C GLY A 83 -3.50 -13.44 -2.39
N LEU A 84 -4.14 -14.28 -1.58
CA LEU A 84 -3.60 -14.71 -0.30
C LEU A 84 -2.77 -15.98 -0.49
N GLU A 85 -1.56 -16.00 0.05
CA GLU A 85 -0.65 -17.14 0.03
C GLU A 85 -0.35 -17.62 1.43
N GLN A 86 -0.45 -18.93 1.64
CA GLN A 86 -0.07 -19.54 2.91
C GLN A 86 1.45 -19.60 3.03
N THR A 87 1.97 -19.20 4.19
CA THR A 87 3.40 -19.21 4.51
C THR A 87 3.68 -20.02 5.77
N ASP A 88 4.94 -20.39 5.98
CA ASP A 88 5.38 -21.04 7.22
C ASP A 88 5.84 -20.00 8.28
N GLY A 89 5.80 -18.74 7.95
CA GLY A 89 6.22 -17.65 8.85
C GLY A 89 5.25 -17.48 10.02
N ILE A 90 5.76 -17.56 11.24
CA ILE A 90 4.95 -17.44 12.46
C ILE A 90 4.43 -16.00 12.61
N TYR A 91 5.17 -15.03 12.11
CA TYR A 91 4.83 -13.60 12.21
C TYR A 91 4.20 -13.04 10.93
N ASP A 92 3.76 -13.92 10.03
CA ASP A 92 3.10 -13.53 8.81
C ASP A 92 1.60 -13.43 9.01
N PHE A 93 1.05 -12.27 8.64
CA PHE A 93 -0.37 -11.96 8.78
C PHE A 93 -0.92 -11.39 7.47
N ALA A 94 -2.13 -11.74 7.14
CA ALA A 94 -2.85 -11.14 6.03
C ALA A 94 -4.20 -10.64 6.48
N LEU A 95 -4.69 -9.59 5.82
CA LEU A 95 -6.06 -9.12 5.97
C LEU A 95 -6.90 -9.72 4.84
N ASN A 96 -8.03 -10.30 5.20
CA ASN A 96 -9.05 -10.69 4.25
C ASN A 96 -10.21 -9.70 4.37
N GLY A 97 -10.41 -8.90 3.34
CA GLY A 97 -11.31 -7.74 3.33
C GLY A 97 -10.57 -6.41 3.30
N ASN A 98 -11.30 -5.31 3.48
CA ASN A 98 -10.75 -3.96 3.46
C ASN A 98 -10.06 -3.62 4.79
N GLY A 99 -9.06 -2.75 4.76
CA GLY A 99 -8.39 -2.24 5.96
C GLY A 99 -6.87 -2.26 5.85
N PHE A 100 -6.21 -1.78 6.87
CA PHE A 100 -4.75 -1.64 6.94
C PHE A 100 -4.28 -1.91 8.35
N PHE A 101 -3.10 -2.49 8.50
CA PHE A 101 -2.39 -2.55 9.77
C PHE A 101 -1.84 -1.19 10.15
N CYS A 102 -1.87 -0.87 11.44
CA CYS A 102 -1.31 0.37 11.97
C CYS A 102 0.10 0.13 12.48
N ILE A 103 1.04 0.97 12.02
CA ILE A 103 2.44 0.90 12.42
C ILE A 103 2.86 2.24 13.01
N GLN A 104 3.58 2.20 14.11
CA GLN A 104 4.21 3.37 14.71
C GLN A 104 5.61 3.55 14.13
N THR A 105 5.78 4.62 13.36
CA THR A 105 7.07 5.03 12.81
C THR A 105 7.64 6.23 13.58
N SER A 106 8.88 6.63 13.28
CA SER A 106 9.49 7.86 13.83
C SER A 106 8.76 9.14 13.41
N GLN A 107 7.98 9.09 12.33
CA GLN A 107 7.22 10.22 11.78
C GLN A 107 5.73 10.20 12.18
N GLY A 108 5.32 9.26 13.01
CA GLY A 108 3.94 9.08 13.45
C GLY A 108 3.33 7.74 13.00
N ILE A 109 2.00 7.66 13.05
CA ILE A 109 1.28 6.45 12.67
C ILE A 109 1.24 6.36 11.14
N ARG A 110 1.52 5.17 10.62
CA ARG A 110 1.42 4.82 9.20
C ARG A 110 0.61 3.54 9.06
N TYR A 111 0.12 3.33 7.87
CA TYR A 111 -0.79 2.22 7.54
C TYR A 111 -0.15 1.34 6.48
N THR A 112 -0.37 0.04 6.55
CA THR A 112 0.18 -0.90 5.56
C THR A 112 -0.72 -2.10 5.34
N ARG A 113 -0.60 -2.71 4.16
CA ARG A 113 -1.13 -4.03 3.84
C ARG A 113 -0.08 -5.13 3.95
N ASN A 114 1.18 -4.74 4.11
CA ASN A 114 2.26 -5.70 4.29
C ASN A 114 2.16 -6.31 5.70
N GLY A 115 1.97 -7.60 5.76
CA GLY A 115 1.89 -8.37 7.00
C GLY A 115 3.11 -9.25 7.27
N SER A 116 4.20 -9.11 6.51
CA SER A 116 5.46 -9.80 6.77
C SER A 116 6.19 -9.12 7.92
N PHE A 117 5.79 -9.45 9.13
CA PHE A 117 6.37 -8.86 10.33
C PHE A 117 7.56 -9.67 10.85
N SER A 118 8.31 -9.06 11.71
CA SER A 118 9.42 -9.66 12.44
C SER A 118 9.41 -9.17 13.89
N VAL A 119 10.15 -9.82 14.76
CA VAL A 119 10.30 -9.36 16.15
C VAL A 119 11.58 -8.57 16.28
N ASP A 120 11.47 -7.36 16.84
CA ASP A 120 12.61 -6.49 17.14
C ASP A 120 13.40 -7.02 18.34
N LYS A 121 14.59 -6.49 18.57
CA LYS A 121 15.49 -6.84 19.70
C LYS A 121 14.83 -6.68 21.08
N ASP A 122 13.85 -5.79 21.16
CA ASP A 122 13.07 -5.52 22.38
C ASP A 122 11.84 -6.44 22.51
N GLY A 123 11.63 -7.38 21.59
CA GLY A 123 10.50 -8.31 21.60
C GLY A 123 9.20 -7.73 21.03
N TYR A 124 9.25 -6.60 20.32
CA TYR A 124 8.06 -6.01 19.69
C TYR A 124 7.88 -6.50 18.25
N LEU A 125 6.61 -6.73 17.89
CA LEU A 125 6.24 -7.01 16.50
C LEU A 125 6.45 -5.75 15.67
N ALA A 126 7.27 -5.85 14.63
CA ALA A 126 7.67 -4.73 13.79
C ALA A 126 7.68 -5.12 12.30
N LEU A 127 7.39 -4.16 11.45
CA LEU A 127 7.68 -4.27 10.03
C LEU A 127 9.13 -3.85 9.81
N ASN A 128 9.89 -4.70 9.12
CA ASN A 128 11.32 -4.49 8.92
C ASN A 128 11.62 -3.07 8.38
N GLN A 129 12.46 -2.33 9.09
CA GLN A 129 12.89 -0.95 8.78
C GLN A 129 11.78 0.12 8.78
N ALA A 130 10.53 -0.22 9.08
CA ALA A 130 9.43 0.73 9.06
C ALA A 130 9.01 1.18 10.46
N GLY A 131 8.63 0.25 11.34
CA GLY A 131 8.18 0.59 12.68
C GLY A 131 7.47 -0.55 13.39
N ARG A 132 6.97 -0.29 14.59
CA ARG A 132 6.32 -1.28 15.45
C ARG A 132 4.82 -1.33 15.18
N VAL A 133 4.27 -2.54 15.17
CA VAL A 133 2.83 -2.77 14.96
C VAL A 133 2.06 -2.39 16.21
N LEU A 134 0.92 -1.71 16.02
CA LEU A 134 0.07 -1.24 17.12
C LEU A 134 -1.10 -2.20 17.40
N ASN A 135 -1.45 -2.30 18.68
CA ASN A 135 -2.69 -2.93 19.13
C ASN A 135 -3.86 -1.91 19.08
N LYS A 136 -5.08 -2.39 19.36
CA LYS A 136 -6.29 -1.54 19.42
C LYS A 136 -6.18 -0.37 20.42
N GLU A 137 -5.36 -0.51 21.44
CA GLU A 137 -5.11 0.51 22.47
C GLU A 137 -4.07 1.55 22.02
N GLY A 138 -3.49 1.38 20.84
CA GLY A 138 -2.45 2.27 20.30
C GLY A 138 -1.07 2.03 20.91
N GLN A 139 -0.85 0.87 21.54
CA GLN A 139 0.45 0.47 22.08
C GLN A 139 1.14 -0.53 21.15
N PRO A 140 2.48 -0.57 21.11
CA PRO A 140 3.22 -1.58 20.35
C PRO A 140 2.94 -2.99 20.90
N VAL A 141 2.70 -3.95 20.00
CA VAL A 141 2.48 -5.35 20.36
C VAL A 141 3.79 -5.99 20.76
N GLN A 142 3.91 -6.49 21.99
CA GLN A 142 5.09 -7.19 22.48
C GLN A 142 4.81 -8.70 22.51
N ILE A 143 5.64 -9.48 21.82
CA ILE A 143 5.55 -10.94 21.78
C ILE A 143 6.73 -11.52 22.56
N LYS A 144 6.45 -12.22 23.64
CA LYS A 144 7.45 -12.83 24.51
C LYS A 144 7.78 -14.27 24.13
N ASN A 145 6.82 -14.97 23.53
CA ASN A 145 6.96 -16.38 23.17
C ASN A 145 6.51 -16.62 21.74
N GLU A 146 7.20 -17.53 21.07
CA GLU A 146 6.88 -17.94 19.69
C GLU A 146 5.66 -18.85 19.58
N ASN A 147 5.23 -19.46 20.70
CA ASN A 147 4.06 -20.32 20.75
C ASN A 147 2.81 -19.52 21.06
N PHE A 148 2.32 -18.77 20.09
CA PHE A 148 1.07 -18.04 20.18
C PHE A 148 0.08 -18.51 19.11
N THR A 149 -1.18 -18.22 19.32
CA THR A 149 -2.26 -18.43 18.35
C THR A 149 -2.96 -17.11 18.08
N VAL A 150 -3.49 -16.96 16.89
CA VAL A 150 -4.19 -15.73 16.49
C VAL A 150 -5.59 -16.08 16.05
N ASP A 151 -6.55 -15.34 16.58
CA ASP A 151 -7.96 -15.46 16.20
C ASP A 151 -8.25 -14.63 14.92
N SER A 152 -9.33 -14.95 14.23
CA SER A 152 -9.80 -14.24 13.04
C SER A 152 -10.04 -12.74 13.24
N LYS A 153 -10.14 -12.28 14.50
CA LYS A 153 -10.21 -10.85 14.85
C LYS A 153 -8.84 -10.19 15.07
N GLY A 154 -7.74 -10.96 14.88
CA GLY A 154 -6.39 -10.46 15.12
C GLY A 154 -5.99 -10.42 16.61
N HIS A 155 -6.70 -11.16 17.47
CA HIS A 155 -6.37 -11.29 18.87
C HIS A 155 -5.27 -12.33 19.05
N ILE A 156 -4.16 -11.94 19.67
CA ILE A 156 -2.96 -12.76 19.84
C ILE A 156 -2.91 -13.29 21.27
N THR A 157 -2.95 -14.61 21.43
CA THR A 157 -2.89 -15.29 22.73
C THR A 157 -1.78 -16.33 22.74
N ALA A 158 -1.01 -16.40 23.83
CA ALA A 158 0.00 -17.42 24.01
C ALA A 158 -0.35 -18.33 25.21
N ALA A 159 -0.27 -19.62 24.99
CA ALA A 159 -0.40 -20.59 26.07
C ALA A 159 0.99 -20.90 26.66
N ILE A 160 1.25 -20.47 27.90
CA ILE A 160 2.49 -20.74 28.59
C ILE A 160 2.23 -21.85 29.61
N THR A 161 2.91 -22.98 29.41
CA THR A 161 2.95 -24.05 30.44
C THR A 161 4.03 -23.70 31.43
N LYS A 162 3.68 -23.20 32.62
CA LYS A 162 4.65 -23.08 33.70
C LYS A 162 4.82 -24.43 34.35
N GLN A 163 6.01 -25.03 34.25
CA GLN A 163 6.41 -26.08 35.17
C GLN A 163 6.66 -25.43 36.53
N SER A 164 5.80 -25.71 37.49
CA SER A 164 6.11 -25.39 38.89
C SER A 164 7.14 -26.41 39.39
N ASP A 165 8.34 -25.95 39.68
CA ASP A 165 9.34 -26.71 40.45
C ASP A 165 8.79 -26.88 41.89
N GLY A 166 8.07 -27.97 42.15
CA GLY A 166 7.54 -28.28 43.47
C GLY A 166 6.58 -29.45 43.42
N GLU A 167 7.08 -30.61 43.75
CA GLU A 167 6.46 -31.86 44.22
C GLU A 167 4.94 -32.05 44.02
N GLU A 168 4.64 -33.14 43.29
CA GLU A 168 3.42 -33.95 43.37
C GLU A 168 2.06 -33.26 43.19
N SER A 169 1.74 -32.94 41.95
CA SER A 169 0.43 -33.26 41.37
C SER A 169 0.34 -32.83 39.93
N GLY A 170 0.04 -33.72 39.02
CA GLY A 170 0.05 -33.54 37.55
C GLY A 170 -1.01 -32.59 37.02
N SER A 171 -1.05 -31.37 37.47
CA SER A 171 -1.85 -30.29 36.92
C SER A 171 -0.94 -29.33 36.21
N GLN A 172 -0.86 -29.47 34.87
CA GLN A 172 -0.29 -28.44 34.01
C GLN A 172 -1.18 -27.20 34.08
N GLU A 173 -0.76 -26.18 34.83
CA GLU A 173 -1.43 -24.88 34.78
C GLU A 173 -1.04 -24.18 33.48
N VAL A 174 -1.95 -24.20 32.53
CA VAL A 174 -1.81 -23.43 31.29
C VAL A 174 -2.19 -22.00 31.60
N THR A 175 -1.22 -21.13 31.75
CA THR A 175 -1.47 -19.68 31.84
C THR A 175 -1.59 -19.12 30.43
N ILE A 176 -2.73 -18.51 30.11
CA ILE A 176 -2.93 -17.81 28.84
C ILE A 176 -2.44 -16.38 29.03
N GLU A 177 -1.38 -16.01 28.32
CA GLU A 177 -0.97 -14.61 28.18
C GLU A 177 -1.66 -13.98 26.97
N ASP A 178 -2.24 -12.81 27.19
CA ASP A 178 -2.89 -12.00 26.17
C ASP A 178 -1.91 -10.92 25.69
N TYR A 179 -1.57 -10.94 24.40
CA TYR A 179 -0.71 -9.92 23.78
C TYR A 179 -1.50 -8.79 23.11
N GLY A 180 -2.83 -8.84 23.22
CA GLY A 180 -3.73 -7.85 22.65
C GLY A 180 -4.20 -8.18 21.23
N THR A 181 -4.97 -7.26 20.68
CA THR A 181 -5.55 -7.40 19.35
C THR A 181 -4.87 -6.44 18.40
N LEU A 182 -4.45 -6.91 17.22
CA LEU A 182 -3.89 -6.07 16.18
C LEU A 182 -4.86 -4.94 15.78
N LYS A 183 -4.34 -3.73 15.65
CA LYS A 183 -5.13 -2.59 15.20
C LYS A 183 -5.28 -2.64 13.68
N VAL A 184 -6.49 -2.87 13.23
CA VAL A 184 -6.87 -2.80 11.82
C VAL A 184 -7.84 -1.64 11.64
N VAL A 185 -7.56 -0.79 10.66
CA VAL A 185 -8.38 0.40 10.34
C VAL A 185 -8.72 0.43 8.87
N ASP A 186 -9.81 1.09 8.54
CA ASP A 186 -10.21 1.36 7.16
C ASP A 186 -10.48 2.85 6.98
N PHE A 187 -10.51 3.30 5.73
CA PHE A 187 -10.74 4.70 5.38
C PHE A 187 -11.89 4.82 4.39
N PRO A 188 -12.80 5.80 4.61
CA PRO A 188 -13.96 6.01 3.73
C PRO A 188 -13.56 6.38 2.31
N ASP A 189 -12.46 7.11 2.14
CA ASP A 189 -11.94 7.53 0.85
C ASP A 189 -10.48 7.12 0.70
N GLN A 190 -10.27 5.99 0.04
CA GLN A 190 -8.94 5.46 -0.22
C GLN A 190 -8.13 6.33 -1.21
N GLY A 191 -8.80 7.20 -1.99
CA GLY A 191 -8.13 8.11 -2.91
C GLY A 191 -7.32 9.23 -2.23
N GLN A 192 -7.52 9.45 -0.93
CA GLN A 192 -6.77 10.41 -0.12
C GLN A 192 -5.61 9.77 0.68
N LEU A 193 -5.38 8.49 0.47
CA LEU A 193 -4.18 7.82 0.99
C LEU A 193 -2.98 8.21 0.14
N HIS A 194 -1.92 8.65 0.79
CA HIS A 194 -0.65 8.92 0.13
C HIS A 194 0.28 7.73 0.34
N ALA A 195 0.70 7.11 -0.76
CA ALA A 195 1.73 6.08 -0.71
C ALA A 195 3.07 6.71 -0.34
N GLU A 196 3.73 6.12 0.63
CA GLU A 196 5.09 6.44 1.06
C GLU A 196 6.01 5.25 0.71
N ASP A 197 7.30 5.41 0.97
CA ASP A 197 8.27 4.33 0.76
C ASP A 197 7.93 3.08 1.60
N ASN A 198 8.40 1.92 1.17
CA ASN A 198 8.24 0.63 1.85
C ASN A 198 6.78 0.10 1.95
N GLY A 199 5.87 0.51 1.05
CA GLY A 199 4.47 0.06 1.09
C GLY A 199 3.68 0.60 2.27
N LEU A 200 4.09 1.75 2.80
CA LEU A 200 3.37 2.48 3.82
C LEU A 200 2.42 3.50 3.19
N PHE A 201 1.36 3.79 3.92
CA PHE A 201 0.38 4.80 3.54
C PHE A 201 0.21 5.81 4.66
N SER A 202 0.03 7.07 4.30
CA SER A 202 -0.31 8.15 5.23
C SER A 202 -1.61 8.84 4.81
N THR A 203 -2.37 9.30 5.78
CA THR A 203 -3.59 10.07 5.56
C THR A 203 -3.90 10.96 6.76
N ALA A 204 -4.62 12.04 6.50
CA ALA A 204 -5.16 12.92 7.54
C ALA A 204 -6.63 12.58 7.89
N GLN A 205 -7.21 11.53 7.27
CA GLN A 205 -8.58 11.12 7.53
C GLN A 205 -8.73 10.48 8.91
N ALA A 206 -9.95 10.52 9.43
CA ALA A 206 -10.29 9.78 10.63
C ALA A 206 -10.30 8.26 10.36
N GLU A 207 -9.70 7.50 11.25
CA GLU A 207 -9.70 6.05 11.21
C GLU A 207 -11.13 5.51 11.46
N THR A 208 -11.54 4.53 10.67
CA THR A 208 -12.77 3.77 10.87
C THR A 208 -12.45 2.31 11.12
N THR A 209 -13.27 1.64 11.93
CA THR A 209 -13.09 0.20 12.16
C THR A 209 -13.76 -0.57 11.01
N PRO A 210 -13.03 -1.43 10.28
CA PRO A 210 -13.65 -2.23 9.22
C PRO A 210 -14.66 -3.21 9.80
N ALA A 211 -15.82 -3.37 9.13
CA ALA A 211 -16.90 -4.21 9.59
C ALA A 211 -16.67 -5.71 9.31
N ASP A 212 -16.10 -6.02 8.15
CA ASP A 212 -16.03 -7.39 7.60
C ASP A 212 -14.59 -7.87 7.36
N THR A 213 -13.61 -7.30 8.04
CA THR A 213 -12.21 -7.69 7.84
C THR A 213 -11.80 -8.75 8.84
N THR A 214 -11.19 -9.83 8.34
CA THR A 214 -10.62 -10.90 9.16
C THR A 214 -9.11 -10.95 9.00
N VAL A 215 -8.42 -11.22 10.12
CA VAL A 215 -6.98 -11.43 10.15
C VAL A 215 -6.70 -12.91 9.93
N GLN A 216 -5.88 -13.21 8.95
CA GLN A 216 -5.40 -14.56 8.65
C GLN A 216 -3.97 -14.71 9.13
N TRP A 217 -3.73 -15.70 9.97
CA TRP A 217 -2.39 -16.01 10.47
C TRP A 217 -1.66 -17.00 9.56
N LYS A 218 -0.34 -16.89 9.47
CA LYS A 218 0.50 -17.67 8.55
C LYS A 218 0.09 -17.52 7.08
N MET A 219 -0.34 -16.33 6.74
CA MET A 219 -0.68 -15.95 5.38
C MET A 219 -0.10 -14.58 5.04
N LEU A 220 0.22 -14.36 3.78
CA LEU A 220 0.62 -13.07 3.25
C LEU A 220 -0.28 -12.68 2.07
N GLU A 221 -0.56 -11.40 1.96
CA GLU A 221 -1.20 -10.84 0.78
C GLU A 221 -0.13 -10.59 -0.29
N LYS A 222 -0.30 -11.18 -1.47
CA LYS A 222 0.56 -10.90 -2.63
C LYS A 222 0.29 -9.51 -3.18
N SER A 223 1.28 -8.96 -3.87
CA SER A 223 1.06 -7.78 -4.72
C SER A 223 -0.08 -8.04 -5.71
N ASN A 224 -0.91 -7.03 -5.97
CA ASN A 224 -1.96 -7.10 -7.00
C ASN A 224 -1.44 -6.66 -8.40
N VAL A 225 -0.12 -6.61 -8.57
CA VAL A 225 0.53 -6.28 -9.84
C VAL A 225 0.59 -7.50 -10.75
N ASP A 226 0.11 -7.37 -11.98
CA ASP A 226 0.30 -8.39 -13.04
C ASP A 226 1.59 -8.11 -13.81
N MET A 227 2.53 -9.07 -13.73
CA MET A 227 3.83 -8.97 -14.39
C MET A 227 3.71 -8.86 -15.91
N VAL A 228 2.80 -9.62 -16.53
CA VAL A 228 2.64 -9.65 -17.99
C VAL A 228 2.08 -8.33 -18.49
N GLU A 229 1.12 -7.77 -17.76
CA GLU A 229 0.56 -6.46 -18.05
C GLU A 229 1.62 -5.36 -17.96
N GLN A 230 2.42 -5.34 -16.87
CA GLN A 230 3.48 -4.34 -16.70
C GLN A 230 4.58 -4.45 -17.75
N MET A 231 5.00 -5.67 -18.12
CA MET A 231 5.97 -5.87 -19.20
C MET A 231 5.44 -5.36 -20.55
N THR A 232 4.17 -5.64 -20.85
CA THR A 232 3.52 -5.17 -22.09
C THR A 232 3.39 -3.66 -22.10
N ALA A 233 3.01 -3.06 -20.98
CA ALA A 233 2.95 -1.61 -20.82
C ALA A 233 4.32 -0.95 -20.98
N MET A 234 5.38 -1.55 -20.43
CA MET A 234 6.75 -1.07 -20.61
C MET A 234 7.18 -1.10 -22.06
N MET A 235 6.95 -2.20 -22.77
CA MET A 235 7.29 -2.31 -24.20
C MET A 235 6.51 -1.33 -25.07
N SER A 236 5.25 -1.05 -24.75
CA SER A 236 4.42 -0.10 -25.50
C SER A 236 4.79 1.36 -25.22
N SER A 237 5.48 1.64 -24.12
CA SER A 237 5.85 2.98 -23.70
C SER A 237 7.30 3.37 -24.10
N GLN A 238 8.06 2.47 -24.69
CA GLN A 238 9.35 2.74 -25.30
C GLN A 238 9.21 3.24 -26.74
#